data_ed82b9039a60938d2835e1d7b19e40db
#
_entry.id   ed82b9039a60938d2835e1d7b19e40db
#
_cell.length_a   1.000
_cell.length_b   1.000
_cell.length_c   1.000
_cell.angle_alpha   90.00
_cell.angle_beta   90.00
_cell.angle_gamma   90.00
#
_symmetry.space_group_name_H-M   'P 1'
#
loop_
_entity.id
_entity.type
_entity.pdbx_description
1 polymer ?
#
loop_
_entity_poly.entity_id
_entity_poly.type
_entity_poly.pdbx_seq_one_letter_code
_entity_poly.pdbx_strand_id
1 'polypeptide(L)'
;MSVREPAVLNEPGSAGIRTSIPQRMDRLPWSRWHWLIVSALGVTWILDGLEVTIVGALGAVLTHPTTLGLTEPEVGLTASAYLAGSVLGAVVFSYLTDRQGRKRWFMITLLLYLSATVLTALSWDLWSFMLFRFLAGAGIGGEYAAINSAIDELIPARARGHTDLAINGSWWLGTAAGALLTIPLLNPSVVSGGIGWRVCFALGAVLGVAIGLIRP
;
A
#
# COMPACT_ATOMS: atom_id res chain seq x y z
N MET A 1 27.34 -29.62 -34.88
CA MET A 1 26.17 -30.13 -34.15
C MET A 1 25.12 -29.01 -34.25
N SER A 2 24.20 -29.13 -35.21
CA SER A 2 23.19 -28.11 -35.53
C SER A 2 22.04 -28.22 -34.50
N VAL A 3 21.88 -27.23 -33.67
CA VAL A 3 20.73 -27.11 -32.75
C VAL A 3 19.51 -26.74 -33.62
N ARG A 4 18.62 -27.72 -33.81
CA ARG A 4 17.31 -27.46 -34.45
C ARG A 4 16.47 -26.58 -33.52
N GLU A 5 16.09 -25.41 -33.99
CA GLU A 5 15.04 -24.59 -33.37
C GLU A 5 13.75 -25.42 -33.26
N PRO A 6 13.07 -25.42 -32.10
CA PRO A 6 11.79 -26.10 -31.97
C PRO A 6 10.75 -25.40 -32.85
N ALA A 7 10.10 -26.20 -33.71
CA ALA A 7 9.01 -25.75 -34.54
C ALA A 7 7.86 -25.19 -33.65
N VAL A 8 7.58 -23.91 -33.78
CA VAL A 8 6.44 -23.25 -33.13
C VAL A 8 5.19 -23.76 -33.82
N LEU A 9 4.40 -24.59 -33.14
CA LEU A 9 3.09 -25.02 -33.57
C LEU A 9 2.20 -23.77 -33.67
N ASN A 10 1.83 -23.41 -34.90
CA ASN A 10 0.83 -22.36 -35.19
C ASN A 10 -0.55 -22.91 -34.80
N GLU A 11 -1.05 -22.54 -33.63
CA GLU A 11 -2.48 -22.68 -33.32
C GLU A 11 -3.26 -21.60 -34.11
N PRO A 12 -4.22 -21.97 -34.96
CA PRO A 12 -5.06 -21.01 -35.66
C PRO A 12 -6.14 -20.50 -34.72
N GLY A 13 -5.98 -19.29 -34.18
CA GLY A 13 -7.03 -18.67 -33.37
C GLY A 13 -6.66 -17.51 -32.45
N SER A 14 -5.39 -17.31 -32.10
CA SER A 14 -5.00 -16.14 -31.32
C SER A 14 -4.25 -15.13 -32.18
N ALA A 15 -4.93 -14.13 -32.69
CA ALA A 15 -4.29 -12.93 -33.25
C ALA A 15 -3.61 -12.11 -32.14
N GLY A 16 -2.71 -12.73 -31.39
CA GLY A 16 -1.87 -12.04 -30.40
C GLY A 16 -0.91 -11.11 -31.15
N ILE A 17 -0.89 -9.85 -30.78
CA ILE A 17 0.06 -8.88 -31.32
C ILE A 17 1.47 -9.35 -30.93
N ARG A 18 2.24 -9.86 -31.89
CA ARG A 18 3.65 -10.20 -31.67
C ARG A 18 4.46 -8.93 -31.49
N THR A 19 4.87 -8.66 -30.28
CA THR A 19 5.72 -7.49 -29.95
C THR A 19 7.06 -7.94 -29.38
N SER A 20 8.13 -7.25 -29.76
CA SER A 20 9.47 -7.45 -29.19
C SER A 20 9.74 -6.55 -27.99
N ILE A 21 8.75 -5.79 -27.52
CA ILE A 21 8.91 -4.82 -26.41
C ILE A 21 9.41 -5.50 -25.13
N PRO A 22 8.84 -6.60 -24.63
CA PRO A 22 9.34 -7.27 -23.43
C PRO A 22 10.80 -7.71 -23.55
N GLN A 23 11.16 -8.30 -24.67
CA GLN A 23 12.56 -8.74 -24.94
C GLN A 23 13.55 -7.57 -24.99
N ARG A 24 13.10 -6.41 -25.50
CA ARG A 24 13.92 -5.18 -25.52
C ARG A 24 14.09 -4.61 -24.14
N MET A 25 13.04 -4.62 -23.32
CA MET A 25 13.10 -4.18 -21.92
C MET A 25 14.03 -5.06 -21.08
N ASP A 26 14.01 -6.38 -21.27
CA ASP A 26 14.90 -7.31 -20.56
C ASP A 26 16.38 -7.10 -20.87
N ARG A 27 16.71 -6.50 -22.02
CA ARG A 27 18.08 -6.15 -22.41
C ARG A 27 18.57 -4.81 -21.86
N LEU A 28 17.66 -3.98 -21.31
CA LEU A 28 18.06 -2.68 -20.78
C LEU A 28 18.99 -2.82 -19.58
N PRO A 29 20.06 -2.02 -19.50
CA PRO A 29 20.89 -1.98 -18.30
C PRO A 29 20.12 -1.33 -17.15
N TRP A 30 20.49 -1.71 -15.92
CA TRP A 30 19.94 -1.07 -14.73
C TRP A 30 20.30 0.42 -14.71
N SER A 31 19.32 1.31 -14.55
CA SER A 31 19.48 2.75 -14.65
C SER A 31 18.97 3.48 -13.42
N ARG A 32 19.24 4.79 -13.34
CA ARG A 32 18.70 5.66 -12.28
C ARG A 32 17.16 5.67 -12.24
N TRP A 33 16.52 5.48 -13.41
CA TRP A 33 15.07 5.38 -13.49
C TRP A 33 14.52 4.17 -12.76
N HIS A 34 15.16 3.01 -12.86
CA HIS A 34 14.76 1.82 -12.10
C HIS A 34 14.90 2.05 -10.59
N TRP A 35 15.97 2.68 -10.14
CA TRP A 35 16.14 3.06 -8.73
C TRP A 35 15.05 4.00 -8.25
N LEU A 36 14.64 4.98 -9.05
CA LEU A 36 13.56 5.91 -8.72
C LEU A 36 12.24 5.15 -8.53
N ILE A 37 11.90 4.22 -9.44
CA ILE A 37 10.69 3.38 -9.31
C ILE A 37 10.76 2.53 -8.05
N VAL A 38 11.83 1.79 -7.84
CA VAL A 38 12.00 0.90 -6.68
C VAL A 38 11.89 1.69 -5.38
N SER A 39 12.55 2.85 -5.30
CA SER A 39 12.47 3.71 -4.12
C SER A 39 11.05 4.25 -3.91
N ALA A 40 10.39 4.69 -4.99
CA ALA A 40 9.04 5.23 -4.90
C ALA A 40 8.03 4.16 -4.44
N LEU A 41 8.12 2.94 -4.97
CA LEU A 41 7.27 1.82 -4.55
C LEU A 41 7.61 1.34 -3.13
N GLY A 42 8.90 1.26 -2.80
CA GLY A 42 9.37 0.86 -1.47
C GLY A 42 8.91 1.83 -0.37
N VAL A 43 8.91 3.13 -0.65
CA VAL A 43 8.41 4.12 0.31
C VAL A 43 6.91 3.95 0.56
N THR A 44 6.10 3.62 -0.43
CA THR A 44 4.67 3.30 -0.23
C THR A 44 4.51 2.12 0.73
N TRP A 45 5.32 1.05 0.56
CA TRP A 45 5.34 -0.09 1.45
C TRP A 45 5.77 0.24 2.89
N ILE A 46 6.75 1.15 3.05
CA ILE A 46 7.15 1.65 4.38
C ILE A 46 5.97 2.33 5.07
N LEU A 47 5.21 3.16 4.36
CA LEU A 47 4.05 3.84 4.91
C LEU A 47 2.95 2.86 5.33
N ASP A 48 2.67 1.85 4.52
CA ASP A 48 1.70 0.82 4.85
C ASP A 48 2.11 0.05 6.11
N GLY A 49 3.36 -0.41 6.19
CA GLY A 49 3.89 -1.08 7.36
C GLY A 49 3.84 -0.23 8.63
N LEU A 50 4.11 1.07 8.51
CA LEU A 50 4.01 2.03 9.59
C LEU A 50 2.56 2.16 10.08
N GLU A 51 1.60 2.35 9.17
CA GLU A 51 0.19 2.52 9.53
C GLU A 51 -0.39 1.27 10.17
N VAL A 52 -0.17 0.09 9.60
CA VAL A 52 -0.67 -1.19 10.15
C VAL A 52 -0.14 -1.40 11.57
N THR A 53 1.12 -1.06 11.81
CA THR A 53 1.74 -1.20 13.14
C THR A 53 1.17 -0.20 14.14
N ILE A 54 0.98 1.06 13.75
CA ILE A 54 0.33 2.07 14.58
C ILE A 54 -1.06 1.58 14.99
N VAL A 55 -1.87 1.12 14.06
CA VAL A 55 -3.23 0.62 14.34
C VAL A 55 -3.20 -0.57 15.30
N GLY A 56 -2.28 -1.49 15.12
CA GLY A 56 -2.09 -2.63 16.04
C GLY A 56 -1.77 -2.18 17.47
N ALA A 57 -0.95 -1.14 17.63
CA ALA A 57 -0.59 -0.59 18.93
C ALA A 57 -1.72 0.23 19.59
N LEU A 58 -2.69 0.71 18.80
CA LEU A 58 -3.79 1.54 19.29
C LEU A 58 -4.92 0.75 19.96
N GLY A 59 -4.98 -0.56 19.83
CA GLY A 59 -6.07 -1.37 20.39
C GLY A 59 -6.42 -1.02 21.85
N ALA A 60 -5.42 -1.06 22.73
CA ALA A 60 -5.59 -0.72 24.14
C ALA A 60 -5.94 0.76 24.40
N VAL A 61 -5.53 1.67 23.50
CA VAL A 61 -5.85 3.10 23.62
C VAL A 61 -7.28 3.37 23.21
N LEU A 62 -7.79 2.69 22.19
CA LEU A 62 -9.15 2.87 21.68
C LEU A 62 -10.21 2.33 22.66
N THR A 63 -9.84 1.41 23.53
CA THR A 63 -10.75 0.90 24.60
C THR A 63 -10.86 1.85 25.79
N HIS A 64 -9.97 2.84 25.90
CA HIS A 64 -10.03 3.77 27.03
C HIS A 64 -11.23 4.72 26.92
N PRO A 65 -11.99 4.97 28.05
CA PRO A 65 -13.19 5.84 28.06
C PRO A 65 -12.97 7.28 27.58
N THR A 66 -11.72 7.80 27.67
CA THR A 66 -11.37 9.14 27.20
C THR A 66 -11.11 9.23 25.69
N THR A 67 -11.13 8.10 25.00
CA THR A 67 -10.95 8.01 23.54
C THR A 67 -12.28 7.63 22.87
N LEU A 68 -12.33 6.52 22.15
CA LEU A 68 -13.57 6.02 21.55
C LEU A 68 -14.34 5.06 22.47
N GLY A 69 -13.73 4.57 23.54
CA GLY A 69 -14.36 3.67 24.52
C GLY A 69 -14.84 2.34 23.90
N LEU A 70 -14.12 1.84 22.90
CA LEU A 70 -14.48 0.61 22.20
C LEU A 70 -14.27 -0.61 23.07
N THR A 71 -15.08 -1.63 22.89
CA THR A 71 -14.83 -2.95 23.46
C THR A 71 -13.79 -3.71 22.66
N GLU A 72 -13.12 -4.70 23.26
CA GLU A 72 -12.14 -5.55 22.56
C GLU A 72 -12.69 -6.20 21.27
N PRO A 73 -13.94 -6.73 21.23
CA PRO A 73 -14.53 -7.22 20.00
C PRO A 73 -14.72 -6.12 18.94
N GLU A 74 -15.08 -4.91 19.34
CA GLU A 74 -15.24 -3.78 18.42
C GLU A 74 -13.92 -3.35 17.80
N VAL A 75 -12.82 -3.38 18.56
CA VAL A 75 -11.46 -3.18 18.02
C VAL A 75 -11.16 -4.24 16.97
N GLY A 76 -11.47 -5.51 17.23
CA GLY A 76 -11.35 -6.59 16.26
C GLY A 76 -12.19 -6.38 14.99
N LEU A 77 -13.41 -5.85 15.13
CA LEU A 77 -14.28 -5.50 13.99
C LEU A 77 -13.69 -4.39 13.14
N THR A 78 -13.04 -3.38 13.74
CA THR A 78 -12.38 -2.31 12.97
C THR A 78 -11.23 -2.84 12.13
N ALA A 79 -10.43 -3.78 12.65
CA ALA A 79 -9.38 -4.47 11.90
C ALA A 79 -9.96 -5.31 10.76
N SER A 80 -11.06 -6.03 11.04
CA SER A 80 -11.78 -6.82 10.02
C SER A 80 -12.35 -5.94 8.91
N ALA A 81 -12.88 -4.75 9.24
CA ALA A 81 -13.37 -3.79 8.26
C ALA A 81 -12.24 -3.31 7.33
N TYR A 82 -11.06 -3.03 7.87
CA TYR A 82 -9.88 -2.68 7.07
C TYR A 82 -9.48 -3.81 6.09
N LEU A 83 -9.41 -5.05 6.59
CA LEU A 83 -9.09 -6.21 5.75
C LEU A 83 -10.13 -6.45 4.67
N ALA A 84 -11.42 -6.35 5.00
CA ALA A 84 -12.50 -6.47 4.02
C ALA A 84 -12.41 -5.38 2.94
N GLY A 85 -12.13 -4.14 3.35
CA GLY A 85 -11.84 -3.05 2.43
C GLY A 85 -10.67 -3.36 1.50
N SER A 86 -9.56 -3.87 2.05
CA SER A 86 -8.35 -4.22 1.28
C SER A 86 -8.63 -5.29 0.23
N VAL A 87 -9.35 -6.34 0.58
CA VAL A 87 -9.72 -7.41 -0.38
C VAL A 87 -10.63 -6.87 -1.49
N LEU A 88 -11.67 -6.12 -1.13
CA LEU A 88 -12.58 -5.54 -2.11
C LEU A 88 -11.87 -4.49 -2.99
N GLY A 89 -11.03 -3.66 -2.39
CA GLY A 89 -10.23 -2.68 -3.11
C GLY A 89 -9.27 -3.33 -4.10
N ALA A 90 -8.58 -4.39 -3.71
CA ALA A 90 -7.72 -5.13 -4.61
C ALA A 90 -8.47 -5.65 -5.84
N VAL A 91 -9.65 -6.23 -5.67
CA VAL A 91 -10.46 -6.75 -6.78
C VAL A 91 -11.00 -5.63 -7.67
N VAL A 92 -11.63 -4.61 -7.07
CA VAL A 92 -12.29 -3.54 -7.81
C VAL A 92 -11.28 -2.66 -8.54
N PHE A 93 -10.25 -2.20 -7.84
CA PHE A 93 -9.28 -1.28 -8.43
C PHE A 93 -8.32 -1.98 -9.40
N SER A 94 -8.02 -3.27 -9.21
CA SER A 94 -7.28 -4.05 -10.21
C SER A 94 -8.02 -4.04 -11.55
N TYR A 95 -9.31 -4.39 -11.52
CA TYR A 95 -10.14 -4.38 -12.73
C TYR A 95 -10.24 -3.00 -13.41
N LEU A 96 -10.38 -1.94 -12.61
CA LEU A 96 -10.45 -0.57 -13.12
C LEU A 96 -9.10 -0.08 -13.67
N THR A 97 -8.01 -0.46 -13.03
CA THR A 97 -6.64 -0.15 -13.44
C THR A 97 -6.33 -0.74 -14.81
N ASP A 98 -6.73 -1.99 -15.06
CA ASP A 98 -6.52 -2.65 -16.34
C ASP A 98 -7.33 -2.03 -17.47
N ARG A 99 -8.55 -1.51 -17.19
CA ARG A 99 -9.42 -0.91 -18.20
C ARG A 99 -9.16 0.56 -18.50
N GLN A 100 -8.81 1.35 -17.49
CA GLN A 100 -8.79 2.82 -17.57
C GLN A 100 -7.40 3.43 -17.42
N GLY A 101 -6.40 2.60 -17.24
CA GLY A 101 -5.01 3.03 -17.14
C GLY A 101 -4.51 3.15 -15.70
N ARG A 102 -3.28 2.69 -15.48
CA ARG A 102 -2.67 2.48 -14.16
C ARG A 102 -2.37 3.75 -13.39
N LYS A 103 -1.80 4.76 -14.05
CA LYS A 103 -1.40 6.02 -13.39
C LYS A 103 -2.60 6.72 -12.73
N ARG A 104 -3.75 6.74 -13.42
CA ARG A 104 -4.95 7.40 -12.91
C ARG A 104 -5.48 6.71 -11.66
N TRP A 105 -5.65 5.39 -11.72
CA TRP A 105 -6.22 4.63 -10.61
C TRP A 105 -5.27 4.52 -9.43
N PHE A 106 -3.98 4.42 -9.67
CA PHE A 106 -2.98 4.53 -8.61
C PHE A 106 -3.10 5.85 -7.84
N MET A 107 -3.26 6.99 -8.52
CA MET A 107 -3.45 8.27 -7.85
C MET A 107 -4.78 8.35 -7.09
N ILE A 108 -5.84 7.76 -7.63
CA ILE A 108 -7.15 7.72 -6.98
C ILE A 108 -7.09 6.87 -5.70
N THR A 109 -6.48 5.68 -5.75
CA THR A 109 -6.35 4.79 -4.59
C THR A 109 -5.46 5.39 -3.51
N LEU A 110 -4.36 6.03 -3.89
CA LEU A 110 -3.50 6.77 -2.97
C LEU A 110 -4.26 7.92 -2.28
N LEU A 111 -5.00 8.73 -3.02
CA LEU A 111 -5.81 9.81 -2.46
C LEU A 111 -6.92 9.26 -1.56
N LEU A 112 -7.57 8.18 -1.95
CA LEU A 112 -8.57 7.50 -1.13
C LEU A 112 -7.97 7.04 0.20
N TYR A 113 -6.82 6.35 0.15
CA TYR A 113 -6.10 5.90 1.32
C TYR A 113 -5.72 7.04 2.26
N LEU A 114 -5.05 8.09 1.74
CA LEU A 114 -4.60 9.22 2.54
C LEU A 114 -5.76 9.99 3.16
N SER A 115 -6.83 10.25 2.39
CA SER A 115 -8.02 10.94 2.90
C SER A 115 -8.74 10.11 3.96
N ALA A 116 -8.88 8.81 3.75
CA ALA A 116 -9.50 7.92 4.72
C ALA A 116 -8.67 7.82 6.02
N THR A 117 -7.35 7.83 5.94
CA THR A 117 -6.44 7.86 7.10
C THR A 117 -6.59 9.16 7.89
N VAL A 118 -6.67 10.32 7.22
CA VAL A 118 -7.00 11.60 7.88
C VAL A 118 -8.37 11.56 8.56
N LEU A 119 -9.37 11.07 7.85
CA LEU A 119 -10.74 10.95 8.39
C LEU A 119 -10.80 9.97 9.58
N THR A 120 -9.97 8.93 9.59
CA THR A 120 -9.83 8.03 10.74
C THR A 120 -9.36 8.80 11.99
N ALA A 121 -8.42 9.72 11.83
CA ALA A 121 -7.99 10.60 12.96
C ALA A 121 -9.13 11.49 13.49
N LEU A 122 -10.13 11.78 12.68
CA LEU A 122 -11.27 12.63 13.02
C LEU A 122 -12.51 11.84 13.45
N SER A 123 -12.45 10.51 13.51
CA SER A 123 -13.59 9.67 13.89
C SER A 123 -14.06 9.97 15.33
N TRP A 124 -15.37 9.81 15.56
CA TRP A 124 -16.04 10.15 16.81
C TRP A 124 -16.79 8.97 17.45
N ASP A 125 -17.02 7.90 16.70
CA ASP A 125 -17.68 6.66 17.14
C ASP A 125 -17.15 5.44 16.39
N LEU A 126 -17.63 4.25 16.79
CA LEU A 126 -17.28 2.97 16.16
C LEU A 126 -17.56 2.97 14.64
N TRP A 127 -18.74 3.45 14.24
CA TRP A 127 -19.17 3.34 12.83
C TRP A 127 -18.37 4.23 11.91
N SER A 128 -18.09 5.47 12.33
CA SER A 128 -17.22 6.39 11.58
C SER A 128 -15.79 5.82 11.48
N PHE A 129 -15.26 5.27 12.57
CA PHE A 129 -13.95 4.65 12.59
C PHE A 129 -13.90 3.43 11.64
N MET A 130 -14.87 2.51 11.72
CA MET A 130 -14.97 1.36 10.84
C MET A 130 -15.07 1.74 9.37
N LEU A 131 -15.92 2.73 9.04
CA LEU A 131 -16.10 3.19 7.67
C LEU A 131 -14.78 3.75 7.10
N PHE A 132 -14.10 4.60 7.85
CA PHE A 132 -12.85 5.18 7.39
C PHE A 132 -11.73 4.13 7.32
N ARG A 133 -11.69 3.17 8.21
CA ARG A 133 -10.79 2.01 8.14
C ARG A 133 -11.06 1.14 6.91
N PHE A 134 -12.32 0.89 6.59
CA PHE A 134 -12.72 0.17 5.39
C PHE A 134 -12.26 0.92 4.11
N LEU A 135 -12.46 2.22 4.04
CA LEU A 135 -12.03 3.03 2.90
C LEU A 135 -10.50 3.10 2.79
N ALA A 136 -9.78 3.22 3.90
CA ALA A 136 -8.32 3.16 3.93
C ALA A 136 -7.84 1.80 3.41
N GLY A 137 -8.43 0.71 3.89
CA GLY A 137 -8.16 -0.64 3.38
C GLY A 137 -8.41 -0.75 1.88
N ALA A 138 -9.54 -0.22 1.38
CA ALA A 138 -9.85 -0.27 -0.06
C ALA A 138 -8.80 0.49 -0.90
N GLY A 139 -8.32 1.63 -0.42
CA GLY A 139 -7.24 2.37 -1.06
C GLY A 139 -5.95 1.56 -1.14
N ILE A 140 -5.48 1.02 -0.02
CA ILE A 140 -4.24 0.23 0.04
C ILE A 140 -4.33 -1.04 -0.81
N GLY A 141 -5.47 -1.75 -0.78
CA GLY A 141 -5.69 -2.94 -1.60
C GLY A 141 -5.53 -2.66 -3.10
N GLY A 142 -6.02 -1.50 -3.56
CA GLY A 142 -5.82 -1.03 -4.93
C GLY A 142 -4.36 -0.71 -5.25
N GLU A 143 -3.61 -0.15 -4.30
CA GLU A 143 -2.18 0.12 -4.46
C GLU A 143 -1.35 -1.16 -4.59
N TYR A 144 -1.65 -2.20 -3.82
CA TYR A 144 -0.98 -3.51 -3.92
C TYR A 144 -1.03 -4.07 -5.35
N ALA A 145 -2.22 -4.04 -5.95
CA ALA A 145 -2.38 -4.53 -7.33
C ALA A 145 -1.56 -3.68 -8.32
N ALA A 146 -1.57 -2.36 -8.17
CA ALA A 146 -0.83 -1.45 -9.04
C ALA A 146 0.68 -1.60 -8.91
N ILE A 147 1.20 -1.82 -7.69
CA ILE A 147 2.63 -2.00 -7.41
C ILE A 147 3.14 -3.29 -8.04
N ASN A 148 2.47 -4.41 -7.81
CA ASN A 148 2.88 -5.70 -8.38
C ASN A 148 2.89 -5.66 -9.91
N SER A 149 1.85 -5.10 -10.52
CA SER A 149 1.81 -4.87 -11.96
C SER A 149 2.94 -3.95 -12.46
N ALA A 150 3.29 -2.91 -11.71
CA ALA A 150 4.39 -2.01 -12.08
C ALA A 150 5.75 -2.72 -12.04
N ILE A 151 5.99 -3.59 -11.06
CA ILE A 151 7.22 -4.41 -11.00
C ILE A 151 7.30 -5.31 -12.22
N ASP A 152 6.22 -6.01 -12.55
CA ASP A 152 6.21 -6.95 -13.68
C ASP A 152 6.44 -6.29 -15.03
N GLU A 153 5.97 -5.06 -15.19
CA GLU A 153 6.05 -4.35 -16.47
C GLU A 153 7.28 -3.47 -16.63
N LEU A 154 7.76 -2.88 -15.55
CA LEU A 154 8.80 -1.85 -15.62
C LEU A 154 10.19 -2.38 -15.26
N ILE A 155 10.27 -3.52 -14.58
CA ILE A 155 11.53 -4.10 -14.13
C ILE A 155 11.94 -5.26 -15.05
N PRO A 156 13.21 -5.29 -15.54
CA PRO A 156 13.73 -6.39 -16.33
C PRO A 156 13.59 -7.74 -15.60
N ALA A 157 13.20 -8.81 -16.33
CA ALA A 157 12.88 -10.12 -15.74
C ALA A 157 13.99 -10.66 -14.81
N ARG A 158 15.26 -10.43 -15.15
CA ARG A 158 16.41 -10.82 -14.33
C ARG A 158 16.47 -10.17 -12.94
N ALA A 159 15.85 -9.00 -12.76
CA ALA A 159 15.92 -8.21 -11.53
C ALA A 159 14.59 -8.21 -10.75
N ARG A 160 13.48 -8.72 -11.32
CA ARG A 160 12.14 -8.68 -10.70
C ARG A 160 12.12 -9.27 -9.30
N GLY A 161 12.63 -10.49 -9.13
CA GLY A 161 12.60 -11.15 -7.83
C GLY A 161 13.34 -10.40 -6.73
N HIS A 162 14.53 -9.85 -7.04
CA HIS A 162 15.28 -9.05 -6.06
C HIS A 162 14.58 -7.72 -5.76
N THR A 163 14.00 -7.09 -6.77
CA THR A 163 13.26 -5.85 -6.64
C THR A 163 11.99 -6.06 -5.81
N ASP A 164 11.25 -7.12 -6.09
CA ASP A 164 10.06 -7.50 -5.36
C ASP A 164 10.37 -7.74 -3.88
N LEU A 165 11.41 -8.52 -3.59
CA LEU A 165 11.88 -8.76 -2.21
C LEU A 165 12.32 -7.47 -1.50
N ALA A 166 13.00 -6.55 -2.21
CA ALA A 166 13.43 -5.28 -1.63
C ALA A 166 12.24 -4.38 -1.30
N ILE A 167 11.27 -4.28 -2.20
CA ILE A 167 10.05 -3.49 -2.01
C ILE A 167 9.21 -4.09 -0.89
N ASN A 168 8.90 -5.39 -0.93
CA ASN A 168 8.14 -6.06 0.12
C ASN A 168 8.88 -6.06 1.47
N GLY A 169 10.21 -6.23 1.45
CA GLY A 169 11.04 -6.13 2.64
C GLY A 169 11.04 -4.75 3.30
N SER A 170 10.85 -3.68 2.53
CA SER A 170 10.77 -2.32 3.06
C SER A 170 9.57 -2.09 3.99
N TRP A 171 8.52 -2.90 3.89
CA TRP A 171 7.38 -2.92 4.80
C TRP A 171 7.81 -3.10 6.27
N TRP A 172 8.79 -3.96 6.53
CA TRP A 172 9.32 -4.18 7.89
C TRP A 172 10.04 -2.96 8.46
N LEU A 173 10.63 -2.11 7.60
CA LEU A 173 11.19 -0.83 8.05
C LEU A 173 10.08 0.11 8.52
N GLY A 174 8.96 0.12 7.80
CA GLY A 174 7.76 0.84 8.20
C GLY A 174 7.20 0.36 9.54
N THR A 175 7.10 -0.96 9.70
CA THR A 175 6.69 -1.59 10.96
C THR A 175 7.58 -1.18 12.13
N ALA A 176 8.90 -1.24 11.97
CA ALA A 176 9.85 -0.81 13.00
C ALA A 176 9.70 0.70 13.32
N ALA A 177 9.56 1.54 12.30
CA ALA A 177 9.34 2.98 12.47
C ALA A 177 8.01 3.26 13.19
N GLY A 178 6.92 2.57 12.81
CA GLY A 178 5.62 2.68 13.46
C GLY A 178 5.68 2.32 14.93
N ALA A 179 6.32 1.20 15.27
CA ALA A 179 6.51 0.78 16.64
C ALA A 179 7.32 1.81 17.47
N LEU A 180 8.38 2.37 16.91
CA LEU A 180 9.18 3.40 17.58
C LEU A 180 8.40 4.70 17.78
N LEU A 181 7.60 5.11 16.81
CA LEU A 181 6.79 6.33 16.88
C LEU A 181 5.64 6.22 17.90
N THR A 182 5.06 5.04 18.09
CA THR A 182 3.98 4.85 19.05
C THR A 182 4.45 5.01 20.50
N ILE A 183 5.70 4.71 20.80
CA ILE A 183 6.27 4.85 22.17
C ILE A 183 6.05 6.27 22.74
N PRO A 184 6.56 7.36 22.12
CA PRO A 184 6.35 8.70 22.64
C PRO A 184 4.92 9.21 22.42
N LEU A 185 4.27 8.86 21.31
CA LEU A 185 2.96 9.42 20.93
C LEU A 185 1.80 8.87 21.78
N LEU A 186 1.93 7.64 22.25
CA LEU A 186 0.93 7.03 23.13
C LEU A 186 1.28 7.17 24.62
N ASN A 187 2.41 7.80 24.94
CA ASN A 187 2.78 8.05 26.31
C ASN A 187 2.01 9.27 26.85
N PRO A 188 1.15 9.11 27.89
CA PRO A 188 0.37 10.22 28.45
C PRO A 188 1.20 11.37 29.03
N SER A 189 2.48 11.13 29.34
CA SER A 189 3.40 12.18 29.82
C SER A 189 3.92 13.08 28.70
N VAL A 190 3.85 12.65 27.45
CA VAL A 190 4.34 13.38 26.26
C VAL A 190 3.18 14.00 25.48
N VAL A 191 2.13 13.23 25.26
CA VAL A 191 0.92 13.66 24.55
C VAL A 191 -0.28 13.35 25.42
N SER A 192 -1.18 14.33 25.66
CA SER A 192 -2.37 14.13 26.49
C SER A 192 -3.20 12.94 25.97
N GLY A 193 -3.58 12.03 26.87
CA GLY A 193 -4.04 10.67 26.57
C GLY A 193 -5.23 10.52 25.61
N GLY A 194 -6.02 11.58 25.35
CA GLY A 194 -7.13 11.53 24.39
C GLY A 194 -6.76 11.90 22.95
N ILE A 195 -5.57 12.46 22.70
CA ILE A 195 -5.18 13.03 21.39
C ILE A 195 -4.09 12.19 20.71
N GLY A 196 -3.28 11.48 21.48
CA GLY A 196 -2.11 10.73 20.95
C GLY A 196 -2.41 9.83 19.78
N TRP A 197 -3.50 9.07 19.84
CA TRP A 197 -3.92 8.19 18.76
C TRP A 197 -4.30 8.94 17.46
N ARG A 198 -4.92 10.13 17.60
CA ARG A 198 -5.26 10.99 16.45
C ARG A 198 -4.01 11.54 15.78
N VAL A 199 -3.00 11.90 16.58
CA VAL A 199 -1.70 12.36 16.10
C VAL A 199 -0.97 11.25 15.33
N CYS A 200 -1.07 9.99 15.79
CA CYS A 200 -0.51 8.84 15.07
C CYS A 200 -1.06 8.72 13.64
N PHE A 201 -2.38 8.78 13.47
CA PHE A 201 -3.00 8.75 12.14
C PHE A 201 -2.66 9.99 11.31
N ALA A 202 -2.69 11.18 11.91
CA ALA A 202 -2.36 12.43 11.21
C ALA A 202 -0.91 12.43 10.70
N LEU A 203 0.05 11.92 11.47
CA LEU A 203 1.44 11.76 11.04
C LEU A 203 1.58 10.80 9.87
N GLY A 204 0.91 9.64 9.90
CA GLY A 204 0.88 8.71 8.78
C GLY A 204 0.40 9.39 7.49
N ALA A 205 -0.69 10.14 7.58
CA ALA A 205 -1.24 10.89 6.45
C ALA A 205 -0.30 12.00 5.95
N VAL A 206 0.32 12.78 6.85
CA VAL A 206 1.29 13.83 6.46
C VAL A 206 2.49 13.25 5.74
N LEU A 207 3.04 12.15 6.23
CA LEU A 207 4.15 11.44 5.57
C LEU A 207 3.72 10.93 4.19
N GLY A 208 2.52 10.38 4.08
CA GLY A 208 1.97 9.92 2.80
C GLY A 208 1.78 11.06 1.78
N VAL A 209 1.27 12.21 2.22
CA VAL A 209 1.15 13.42 1.37
C VAL A 209 2.53 13.92 0.95
N ALA A 210 3.48 14.01 1.87
CA ALA A 210 4.84 14.46 1.57
C ALA A 210 5.49 13.59 0.48
N ILE A 211 5.28 12.28 0.54
CA ILE A 211 5.79 11.34 -0.45
C ILE A 211 5.03 11.45 -1.77
N GLY A 212 3.71 11.61 -1.73
CA GLY A 212 2.91 11.86 -2.93
C GLY A 212 3.34 13.10 -3.71
N LEU A 213 3.84 14.13 -3.01
CA LEU A 213 4.33 15.38 -3.61
C LEU A 213 5.75 15.26 -4.22
N ILE A 214 6.55 14.30 -3.74
CA ILE A 214 7.92 14.07 -4.25
C ILE A 214 7.90 13.27 -5.57
N ARG A 215 6.78 12.68 -5.94
CA ARG A 215 6.63 11.90 -7.17
C ARG A 215 6.51 12.79 -8.40
N PRO A 216 7.39 12.60 -9.41
CA PRO A 216 7.24 13.23 -10.73
C PRO A 216 6.06 12.66 -11.53
#